data_586a674177e140f3f37fe685c592e3df
#
_entry.id   586a674177e140f3f37fe685c592e3df
#
_cell.length_a   1.000
_cell.length_b   1.000
_cell.length_c   1.000
_cell.angle_alpha   90.00
_cell.angle_beta   90.00
_cell.angle_gamma   90.00
#
_symmetry.space_group_name_H-M   'P 1'
#
loop_
_entity.id
_entity.type
_entity.pdbx_description
1 polymer ?
#
loop_
_entity_poly.entity_id
_entity_poly.type
_entity_poly.pdbx_seq_one_letter_code
_entity_poly.pdbx_strand_id
1 'polypeptide(L)'
;ILEAYIKDICNCKAKWRSKNIVEKLIKDIKSQVGNSKVLLGISGGVDSSVAAALLSKAIGSKLECIFVDNGLLRKDEARQVREDLKKALGLKINFSDSEALFLKNLKGQSDPEKKRKIIGKTFIDVFLKEAKKIKNIEFLAQGTIYPDVIESSGIKGGKAHVIKSVSYTHLRAHETVED
;
A
#
# COMPACT_ATOMS: atom_id res chain seq x y z
N ILE A 1 -37.21 6.93 1.05
CA ILE A 1 -37.57 5.57 1.50
C ILE A 1 -36.43 4.95 2.28
N LEU A 2 -35.20 4.84 1.74
CA LEU A 2 -34.04 4.21 2.40
C LEU A 2 -33.64 4.95 3.70
N GLU A 3 -33.63 6.29 3.66
CA GLU A 3 -33.30 7.12 4.81
C GLU A 3 -34.31 6.95 5.96
N ALA A 4 -35.60 6.95 5.64
CA ALA A 4 -36.65 6.71 6.61
C ALA A 4 -36.57 5.30 7.21
N TYR A 5 -36.30 4.28 6.38
CA TYR A 5 -36.08 2.93 6.85
C TYR A 5 -34.95 2.84 7.86
N ILE A 6 -33.79 3.43 7.52
CA ILE A 6 -32.59 3.39 8.38
C ILE A 6 -32.77 4.18 9.67
N LYS A 7 -33.39 5.37 9.60
CA LYS A 7 -33.57 6.25 10.78
C LYS A 7 -34.74 5.88 11.63
N ASP A 8 -35.92 5.65 11.02
CA ASP A 8 -37.19 5.53 11.74
C ASP A 8 -37.48 4.09 12.11
N ILE A 9 -37.14 3.10 11.28
CA ILE A 9 -37.39 1.69 11.55
C ILE A 9 -36.19 1.04 12.25
N CYS A 10 -34.98 1.22 11.70
CA CYS A 10 -33.77 0.62 12.28
C CYS A 10 -33.18 1.42 13.45
N ASN A 11 -33.68 2.61 13.75
CA ASN A 11 -33.18 3.52 14.80
C ASN A 11 -31.64 3.78 14.69
N CYS A 12 -31.09 3.74 13.50
CA CYS A 12 -29.69 3.96 13.28
C CYS A 12 -29.32 5.45 13.48
N LYS A 13 -28.45 5.73 14.43
CA LYS A 13 -27.95 7.09 14.67
C LYS A 13 -26.76 7.38 13.74
N ALA A 14 -26.78 8.52 13.06
CA ALA A 14 -25.69 8.99 12.20
C ALA A 14 -24.47 9.38 13.04
N LYS A 15 -23.76 8.39 13.58
CA LYS A 15 -22.54 8.59 14.38
C LYS A 15 -21.27 8.62 13.54
N TRP A 16 -21.35 8.15 12.30
CA TRP A 16 -20.20 8.04 11.41
C TRP A 16 -19.98 9.37 10.65
N ARG A 17 -18.81 9.97 10.81
CA ARG A 17 -18.35 11.13 10.04
C ARG A 17 -16.91 10.88 9.62
N SER A 18 -16.59 11.07 8.34
CA SER A 18 -15.26 10.86 7.79
C SER A 18 -14.17 11.65 8.53
N LYS A 19 -14.45 12.87 8.94
CA LYS A 19 -13.51 13.70 9.73
C LYS A 19 -13.12 13.02 11.05
N ASN A 20 -14.08 12.48 11.78
CA ASN A 20 -13.83 11.82 13.06
C ASN A 20 -12.97 10.56 12.89
N ILE A 21 -13.13 9.88 11.75
CA ILE A 21 -12.34 8.68 11.42
C ILE A 21 -10.89 9.06 11.16
N VAL A 22 -10.64 10.08 10.36
CA VAL A 22 -9.28 10.55 10.07
C VAL A 22 -8.56 10.94 11.36
N GLU A 23 -9.21 11.72 12.23
CA GLU A 23 -8.64 12.13 13.52
C GLU A 23 -8.34 10.94 14.43
N LYS A 24 -9.26 9.96 14.49
CA LYS A 24 -9.06 8.73 15.24
C LYS A 24 -7.88 7.93 14.69
N LEU A 25 -7.84 7.70 13.36
CA LEU A 25 -6.74 6.96 12.72
C LEU A 25 -5.39 7.61 12.97
N ILE A 26 -5.29 8.94 12.88
CA ILE A 26 -4.06 9.67 13.17
C ILE A 26 -3.62 9.44 14.63
N LYS A 27 -4.56 9.47 15.57
CA LYS A 27 -4.27 9.23 16.99
C LYS A 27 -3.81 7.79 17.23
N ASP A 28 -4.50 6.83 16.64
CA ASP A 28 -4.18 5.40 16.78
C ASP A 28 -2.79 5.10 16.18
N ILE A 29 -2.49 5.62 14.99
CA ILE A 29 -1.16 5.51 14.36
C ILE A 29 -0.07 6.12 15.24
N LYS A 30 -0.27 7.32 15.77
CA LYS A 30 0.70 7.95 16.68
C LYS A 30 0.99 7.10 17.91
N SER A 31 -0.06 6.53 18.50
CA SER A 31 0.06 5.69 19.69
C SER A 31 0.80 4.38 19.37
N GLN A 32 0.51 3.77 18.23
CA GLN A 32 1.11 2.50 17.84
C GLN A 32 2.58 2.66 17.43
N VAL A 33 2.90 3.67 16.63
CA VAL A 33 4.25 3.88 16.08
C VAL A 33 5.21 4.46 17.12
N GLY A 34 4.72 5.33 18.01
CA GLY A 34 5.58 5.96 19.01
C GLY A 34 6.75 6.72 18.38
N ASN A 35 7.98 6.28 18.70
CA ASN A 35 9.21 6.88 18.18
C ASN A 35 9.82 6.16 16.99
N SER A 36 9.28 5.04 16.59
CA SER A 36 9.80 4.20 15.53
C SER A 36 9.57 4.79 14.13
N LYS A 37 10.29 4.28 13.14
CA LYS A 37 10.09 4.62 11.73
C LYS A 37 9.14 3.65 11.07
N VAL A 38 8.34 4.18 10.16
CA VAL A 38 7.42 3.41 9.31
C VAL A 38 7.90 3.48 7.87
N LEU A 39 7.96 2.33 7.21
CA LEU A 39 8.21 2.22 5.79
C LEU A 39 6.90 2.03 5.05
N LEU A 40 6.71 2.79 3.97
CA LEU A 40 5.55 2.68 3.08
C LEU A 40 5.99 2.47 1.64
N GLY A 41 5.47 1.41 1.01
CA GLY A 41 5.55 1.24 -0.44
C GLY A 41 4.51 2.10 -1.15
N ILE A 42 4.95 2.96 -2.05
CA ILE A 42 4.07 3.82 -2.86
C ILE A 42 4.01 3.27 -4.28
N SER A 43 2.79 3.06 -4.79
CA SER A 43 2.55 2.59 -6.15
C SER A 43 2.08 3.69 -7.10
N GLY A 44 1.79 4.89 -6.58
CA GLY A 44 1.12 5.95 -7.34
C GLY A 44 -0.41 5.82 -7.38
N GLY A 45 -0.97 4.72 -6.87
CA GLY A 45 -2.41 4.53 -6.73
C GLY A 45 -3.00 5.34 -5.58
N VAL A 46 -4.33 5.51 -5.60
CA VAL A 46 -5.08 6.29 -4.60
C VAL A 46 -4.84 5.76 -3.19
N ASP A 47 -4.89 4.43 -3.00
CA ASP A 47 -4.81 3.80 -1.67
C ASP A 47 -3.45 4.07 -1.00
N SER A 48 -2.36 3.89 -1.73
CA SER A 48 -1.01 4.19 -1.23
C SER A 48 -0.81 5.68 -0.97
N SER A 49 -1.44 6.55 -1.76
CA SER A 49 -1.37 8.00 -1.59
C SER A 49 -2.16 8.47 -0.36
N VAL A 50 -3.34 7.89 -0.12
CA VAL A 50 -4.13 8.14 1.09
C VAL A 50 -3.39 7.65 2.33
N ALA A 51 -2.81 6.45 2.29
CA ALA A 51 -1.98 5.93 3.37
C ALA A 51 -0.79 6.85 3.66
N ALA A 52 -0.09 7.32 2.61
CA ALA A 52 1.01 8.28 2.74
C ALA A 52 0.57 9.58 3.40
N ALA A 53 -0.60 10.13 3.00
CA ALA A 53 -1.14 11.36 3.57
C ALA A 53 -1.50 11.21 5.06
N LEU A 54 -2.14 10.10 5.44
CA LEU A 54 -2.50 9.80 6.83
C LEU A 54 -1.27 9.61 7.70
N LEU A 55 -0.31 8.81 7.24
CA LEU A 55 0.95 8.55 7.95
C LEU A 55 1.77 9.83 8.07
N SER A 56 1.88 10.63 7.00
CA SER A 56 2.60 11.90 7.05
C SER A 56 2.02 12.84 8.12
N LYS A 57 0.69 12.95 8.20
CA LYS A 57 0.01 13.75 9.24
C LYS A 57 0.20 13.16 10.64
N ALA A 58 0.28 11.85 10.75
CA ALA A 58 0.42 11.18 12.04
C ALA A 58 1.85 11.24 12.59
N ILE A 59 2.86 10.90 11.78
CA ILE A 59 4.23 10.65 12.24
C ILE A 59 5.29 11.54 11.59
N GLY A 60 4.93 12.33 10.57
CA GLY A 60 5.80 13.32 9.93
C GLY A 60 7.09 12.70 9.37
N SER A 61 8.23 13.18 9.82
CA SER A 61 9.56 12.77 9.36
C SER A 61 9.95 11.32 9.67
N LYS A 62 9.15 10.61 10.46
CA LYS A 62 9.36 9.17 10.75
C LYS A 62 8.82 8.28 9.62
N LEU A 63 8.11 8.85 8.66
CA LEU A 63 7.64 8.14 7.47
C LEU A 63 8.73 8.10 6.41
N GLU A 64 9.13 6.90 6.04
CA GLU A 64 10.02 6.63 4.90
C GLU A 64 9.20 6.01 3.76
N CYS A 65 9.31 6.56 2.57
CA CYS A 65 8.56 6.10 1.41
C CYS A 65 9.50 5.53 0.35
N ILE A 66 9.13 4.38 -0.22
CA ILE A 66 9.84 3.79 -1.36
C ILE A 66 8.89 3.69 -2.55
N PHE A 67 9.33 4.20 -3.69
CA PHE A 67 8.68 3.99 -4.98
C PHE A 67 9.61 3.17 -5.86
N VAL A 68 9.11 2.06 -6.40
CA VAL A 68 9.85 1.20 -7.31
C VAL A 68 9.35 1.43 -8.73
N ASP A 69 10.20 2.01 -9.57
CA ASP A 69 9.94 2.08 -10.99
C ASP A 69 10.33 0.75 -11.64
N ASN A 70 9.32 0.03 -12.08
CA ASN A 70 9.46 -1.30 -12.67
C ASN A 70 9.52 -1.26 -14.22
N GLY A 71 9.46 -0.08 -14.83
CA GLY A 71 9.42 0.08 -16.28
C GLY A 71 8.12 -0.38 -16.96
N LEU A 72 7.10 -0.78 -16.18
CA LEU A 72 5.80 -1.24 -16.68
C LEU A 72 4.69 -0.22 -16.39
N LEU A 73 5.07 0.96 -15.96
CA LEU A 73 4.18 2.06 -15.65
C LEU A 73 3.68 2.73 -16.95
N ARG A 74 2.63 3.52 -16.82
CA ARG A 74 2.17 4.36 -17.94
C ARG A 74 3.21 5.42 -18.26
N LYS A 75 3.15 5.94 -19.49
CA LYS A 75 4.05 7.01 -19.93
C LYS A 75 4.00 8.18 -18.91
N ASP A 76 5.18 8.60 -18.49
CA ASP A 76 5.40 9.70 -17.52
C ASP A 76 4.82 9.49 -16.11
N GLU A 77 4.22 8.33 -15.80
CA GLU A 77 3.57 8.08 -14.52
C GLU A 77 4.56 8.16 -13.34
N ALA A 78 5.74 7.57 -13.46
CA ALA A 78 6.77 7.65 -12.42
C ALA A 78 7.16 9.10 -12.11
N ARG A 79 7.28 9.95 -13.14
CA ARG A 79 7.59 11.37 -12.99
C ARG A 79 6.44 12.11 -12.32
N GLN A 80 5.19 11.89 -12.77
CA GLN A 80 4.01 12.51 -12.17
C GLN A 80 3.85 12.15 -10.68
N VAL A 81 3.94 10.87 -10.34
CA VAL A 81 3.87 10.42 -8.94
C VAL A 81 4.94 11.11 -8.09
N ARG A 82 6.15 11.22 -8.62
CA ARG A 82 7.25 11.91 -7.92
C ARG A 82 6.94 13.38 -7.64
N GLU A 83 6.45 14.08 -8.64
CA GLU A 83 6.13 15.52 -8.53
C GLU A 83 4.92 15.76 -7.64
N ASP A 84 3.85 15.00 -7.83
CA ASP A 84 2.60 15.15 -7.11
C ASP A 84 2.75 14.87 -5.61
N LEU A 85 3.41 13.77 -5.27
CA LEU A 85 3.63 13.43 -3.85
C LEU A 85 4.60 14.40 -3.17
N LYS A 86 5.62 14.87 -3.88
CA LYS A 86 6.53 15.89 -3.34
C LYS A 86 5.80 17.22 -3.11
N LYS A 87 4.97 17.66 -4.07
CA LYS A 87 4.19 18.91 -3.96
C LYS A 87 3.08 18.80 -2.90
N ALA A 88 2.32 17.69 -2.92
CA ALA A 88 1.14 17.55 -2.07
C ALA A 88 1.47 17.25 -0.60
N LEU A 89 2.50 16.47 -0.35
CA LEU A 89 2.79 15.93 0.99
C LEU A 89 4.14 16.38 1.55
N GLY A 90 5.01 17.01 0.75
CA GLY A 90 6.36 17.37 1.18
C GLY A 90 7.23 16.16 1.57
N LEU A 91 6.84 14.97 1.15
CA LEU A 91 7.49 13.72 1.55
C LEU A 91 8.80 13.51 0.81
N LYS A 92 9.78 12.99 1.53
CA LYS A 92 11.00 12.42 0.95
C LYS A 92 10.68 11.00 0.48
N ILE A 93 10.73 10.78 -0.83
CA ILE A 93 10.48 9.48 -1.44
C ILE A 93 11.80 8.94 -1.99
N ASN A 94 12.15 7.73 -1.62
CA ASN A 94 13.27 7.01 -2.18
C ASN A 94 12.80 6.32 -3.48
N PHE A 95 13.31 6.77 -4.61
CA PHE A 95 12.99 6.19 -5.92
C PHE A 95 14.03 5.13 -6.27
N SER A 96 13.55 3.93 -6.59
CA SER A 96 14.36 2.85 -7.11
C SER A 96 14.01 2.64 -8.58
N ASP A 97 14.93 3.02 -9.47
CA ASP A 97 14.86 2.67 -10.89
C ASP A 97 15.29 1.21 -11.04
N SER A 98 14.35 0.36 -11.38
CA SER A 98 14.55 -1.08 -11.50
C SER A 98 14.06 -1.63 -12.84
N GLU A 99 13.73 -0.76 -13.80
CA GLU A 99 13.21 -1.14 -15.12
C GLU A 99 14.02 -2.26 -15.78
N ALA A 100 15.33 -2.08 -15.89
CA ALA A 100 16.20 -3.05 -16.53
C ALA A 100 16.14 -4.44 -15.86
N LEU A 101 16.00 -4.50 -14.55
CA LEU A 101 15.89 -5.74 -13.80
C LEU A 101 14.55 -6.44 -14.08
N PHE A 102 13.44 -5.70 -14.06
CA PHE A 102 12.13 -6.25 -14.35
C PHE A 102 12.04 -6.77 -15.79
N LEU A 103 12.48 -5.99 -16.75
CA LEU A 103 12.49 -6.40 -18.17
C LEU A 103 13.37 -7.63 -18.41
N LYS A 104 14.54 -7.69 -17.76
CA LYS A 104 15.42 -8.86 -17.82
C LYS A 104 14.72 -10.12 -17.30
N ASN A 105 14.05 -10.03 -16.15
CA ASN A 105 13.40 -11.18 -15.53
C ASN A 105 12.15 -11.62 -16.30
N LEU A 106 11.49 -10.72 -17.02
CA LEU A 106 10.32 -11.00 -17.86
C LEU A 106 10.66 -11.52 -19.25
N LYS A 107 11.93 -11.43 -19.66
CA LYS A 107 12.34 -11.82 -21.01
C LYS A 107 11.97 -13.26 -21.33
N GLY A 108 11.28 -13.47 -22.46
CA GLY A 108 10.84 -14.79 -22.93
C GLY A 108 9.61 -15.37 -22.22
N GLN A 109 8.99 -14.65 -21.28
CA GLN A 109 7.76 -15.10 -20.63
C GLN A 109 6.53 -14.60 -21.40
N SER A 110 5.69 -15.53 -21.86
CA SER A 110 4.41 -15.21 -22.52
C SER A 110 3.21 -15.42 -21.60
N ASP A 111 3.32 -16.37 -20.67
CA ASP A 111 2.25 -16.74 -19.75
C ASP A 111 1.93 -15.63 -18.74
N PRO A 112 0.68 -15.14 -18.65
CA PRO A 112 0.30 -14.04 -17.78
C PRO A 112 0.51 -14.33 -16.28
N GLU A 113 0.22 -15.56 -15.84
CA GLU A 113 0.38 -15.93 -14.43
C GLU A 113 1.86 -15.99 -14.02
N LYS A 114 2.72 -16.50 -14.89
CA LYS A 114 4.16 -16.48 -14.66
C LYS A 114 4.69 -15.06 -14.63
N LYS A 115 4.22 -14.18 -15.53
CA LYS A 115 4.59 -12.75 -15.49
C LYS A 115 4.23 -12.10 -14.16
N ARG A 116 3.00 -12.30 -13.65
CA ARG A 116 2.58 -11.75 -12.34
C ARG A 116 3.48 -12.22 -11.21
N LYS A 117 3.80 -13.51 -11.15
CA LYS A 117 4.68 -14.08 -10.14
C LYS A 117 6.09 -13.49 -10.21
N ILE A 118 6.63 -13.33 -11.42
CA ILE A 118 7.96 -12.74 -11.62
C ILE A 118 7.95 -11.27 -11.19
N ILE A 119 6.95 -10.50 -11.60
CA ILE A 119 6.82 -9.09 -11.22
C ILE A 119 6.72 -8.97 -9.70
N GLY A 120 5.83 -9.74 -9.07
CA GLY A 120 5.65 -9.70 -7.62
C GLY A 120 6.94 -10.05 -6.86
N LYS A 121 7.61 -11.14 -7.24
CA LYS A 121 8.88 -11.53 -6.62
C LYS A 121 9.95 -10.45 -6.80
N THR A 122 10.15 -9.97 -8.04
CA THR A 122 11.16 -8.94 -8.32
C THR A 122 10.90 -7.67 -7.55
N PHE A 123 9.61 -7.28 -7.41
CA PHE A 123 9.23 -6.12 -6.62
C PHE A 123 9.62 -6.28 -5.15
N ILE A 124 9.30 -7.42 -4.55
CA ILE A 124 9.64 -7.70 -3.15
C ILE A 124 11.16 -7.66 -2.95
N ASP A 125 11.92 -8.31 -3.83
CA ASP A 125 13.39 -8.34 -3.76
C ASP A 125 13.99 -6.92 -3.82
N VAL A 126 13.50 -6.08 -4.73
CA VAL A 126 13.92 -4.67 -4.86
C VAL A 126 13.52 -3.87 -3.63
N PHE A 127 12.26 -4.01 -3.20
CA PHE A 127 11.74 -3.28 -2.05
C PHE A 127 12.52 -3.59 -0.77
N LEU A 128 12.78 -4.86 -0.49
CA LEU A 128 13.59 -5.28 0.66
C LEU A 128 15.03 -4.78 0.58
N LYS A 129 15.63 -4.79 -0.62
CA LYS A 129 16.97 -4.22 -0.83
C LYS A 129 17.01 -2.73 -0.50
N GLU A 130 16.01 -1.97 -0.92
CA GLU A 130 15.91 -0.54 -0.61
C GLU A 130 15.59 -0.31 0.88
N ALA A 131 14.72 -1.14 1.46
CA ALA A 131 14.39 -1.09 2.89
C ALA A 131 15.61 -1.27 3.79
N LYS A 132 16.51 -2.20 3.46
CA LYS A 132 17.76 -2.44 4.21
C LYS A 132 18.72 -1.26 4.27
N LYS A 133 18.59 -0.29 3.35
CA LYS A 133 19.40 0.94 3.37
C LYS A 133 18.93 1.94 4.43
N ILE A 134 17.71 1.77 4.95
CA ILE A 134 17.09 2.68 5.89
C ILE A 134 17.18 2.07 7.29
N LYS A 135 17.80 2.79 8.22
CA LYS A 135 17.98 2.31 9.60
C LYS A 135 16.72 2.57 10.46
N ASN A 136 16.50 1.71 11.44
CA ASN A 136 15.46 1.84 12.47
C ASN A 136 14.03 1.82 11.93
N ILE A 137 13.76 0.97 10.92
CA ILE A 137 12.40 0.66 10.48
C ILE A 137 11.88 -0.47 11.36
N GLU A 138 10.74 -0.24 12.00
CA GLU A 138 10.05 -1.26 12.82
C GLU A 138 8.68 -1.62 12.25
N PHE A 139 8.12 -0.75 11.41
CA PHE A 139 6.79 -0.96 10.86
C PHE A 139 6.80 -0.86 9.33
N LEU A 140 6.10 -1.80 8.70
CA LEU A 140 5.74 -1.74 7.28
C LEU A 140 4.28 -1.33 7.16
N ALA A 141 4.02 -0.24 6.44
CA ALA A 141 2.67 0.19 6.11
C ALA A 141 2.30 -0.21 4.69
N GLN A 142 1.08 -0.65 4.52
CA GLN A 142 0.51 -1.04 3.24
C GLN A 142 -0.88 -0.44 3.08
N GLY A 143 -1.15 0.15 1.91
CA GLY A 143 -2.49 0.60 1.54
C GLY A 143 -3.28 -0.58 0.98
N THR A 144 -4.18 -1.15 1.79
CA THR A 144 -5.08 -2.23 1.38
C THR A 144 -6.52 -1.79 1.63
N ILE A 145 -7.39 -1.92 0.65
CA ILE A 145 -8.81 -1.65 0.80
C ILE A 145 -9.58 -2.91 1.20
N TYR A 146 -10.70 -2.73 1.90
CA TYR A 146 -11.50 -3.85 2.41
C TYR A 146 -11.97 -4.84 1.32
N PRO A 147 -12.39 -4.42 0.12
CA PRO A 147 -12.67 -5.35 -0.97
C PRO A 147 -11.51 -6.29 -1.31
N ASP A 148 -10.28 -5.80 -1.34
CA ASP A 148 -9.10 -6.65 -1.61
C ASP A 148 -8.91 -7.72 -0.54
N VAL A 149 -9.23 -7.41 0.71
CA VAL A 149 -9.17 -8.37 1.82
C VAL A 149 -10.22 -9.47 1.63
N ILE A 150 -11.44 -9.10 1.25
CA ILE A 150 -12.53 -10.06 1.02
C ILE A 150 -12.20 -10.96 -0.18
N GLU A 151 -11.75 -10.37 -1.29
CA GLU A 151 -11.40 -11.10 -2.51
C GLU A 151 -10.22 -12.04 -2.32
N SER A 152 -9.27 -11.66 -1.46
CA SER A 152 -8.08 -12.47 -1.14
C SER A 152 -8.36 -13.57 -0.12
N SER A 153 -9.38 -13.42 0.71
CA SER A 153 -9.74 -14.38 1.78
C SER A 153 -10.60 -15.52 1.31
N GLY A 154 -10.43 -16.02 0.12
CA GLY A 154 -11.17 -17.10 -0.54
C GLY A 154 -12.17 -17.83 0.35
N ILE A 155 -13.46 -17.74 0.05
CA ILE A 155 -14.52 -18.42 0.79
C ILE A 155 -14.21 -19.93 0.79
N LYS A 156 -13.91 -20.48 1.95
CA LYS A 156 -13.73 -21.92 2.13
C LYS A 156 -15.00 -22.62 1.69
N GLY A 157 -15.00 -23.24 0.52
CA GLY A 157 -16.10 -24.08 0.04
C GLY A 157 -16.81 -23.69 -1.25
N GLY A 158 -16.46 -22.59 -1.90
CA GLY A 158 -17.04 -22.18 -3.19
C GLY A 158 -16.06 -22.34 -4.36
N LYS A 159 -16.56 -22.73 -5.54
CA LYS A 159 -15.83 -22.69 -6.82
C LYS A 159 -15.66 -21.25 -7.35
N ALA A 160 -15.53 -20.27 -6.45
CA ALA A 160 -15.27 -18.90 -6.84
C ALA A 160 -13.84 -18.79 -7.30
N HIS A 161 -13.63 -18.35 -8.55
CA HIS A 161 -12.30 -17.95 -9.01
C HIS A 161 -11.81 -16.83 -8.12
N VAL A 162 -10.75 -17.11 -7.36
CA VAL A 162 -10.05 -16.09 -6.57
C VAL A 162 -9.52 -15.07 -7.55
N ILE A 163 -10.12 -13.89 -7.58
CA ILE A 163 -9.55 -12.73 -8.28
C ILE A 163 -8.33 -12.35 -7.45
N LYS A 164 -7.17 -12.79 -7.89
CA LYS A 164 -5.92 -12.44 -7.24
C LYS A 164 -5.64 -10.97 -7.54
N SER A 165 -6.05 -10.12 -6.61
CA SER A 165 -5.60 -8.74 -6.59
C SER A 165 -4.07 -8.73 -6.61
N VAL A 166 -3.47 -7.82 -7.40
CA VAL A 166 -2.01 -7.58 -7.44
C VAL A 166 -1.53 -6.82 -6.18
N SER A 167 -2.42 -6.62 -5.24
CA SER A 167 -2.12 -6.14 -3.91
C SER A 167 -1.12 -7.09 -3.26
N TYR A 168 0.01 -6.58 -2.79
CA TYR A 168 1.17 -7.33 -2.27
C TYR A 168 0.84 -8.11 -0.97
N THR A 169 -0.21 -8.91 -1.00
CA THR A 169 -0.68 -9.74 0.12
C THR A 169 0.28 -10.88 0.48
N HIS A 170 1.42 -10.99 -0.22
CA HIS A 170 2.44 -11.99 0.08
C HIS A 170 3.46 -11.56 1.14
N LEU A 171 3.46 -10.30 1.54
CA LEU A 171 4.16 -9.88 2.76
C LEU A 171 3.24 -10.24 3.93
N ARG A 172 3.37 -11.45 4.46
CA ARG A 172 2.73 -11.79 5.72
C ARG A 172 3.24 -10.82 6.78
N ALA A 173 2.33 -10.28 7.58
CA ALA A 173 2.65 -9.38 8.69
C ALA A 173 3.57 -10.00 9.77
N HIS A 174 4.06 -11.20 9.55
CA HIS A 174 4.94 -11.97 10.43
C HIS A 174 6.35 -12.19 9.86
N GLU A 175 6.63 -11.73 8.64
CA GLU A 175 8.02 -11.64 8.18
C GLU A 175 8.56 -10.26 8.55
N THR A 176 8.44 -9.89 9.81
CA THR A 176 9.35 -8.94 10.43
C THR A 176 10.74 -9.53 10.28
N VAL A 177 11.64 -8.73 9.73
CA VAL A 177 13.05 -9.01 9.60
C VAL A 177 13.60 -9.31 11.01
N GLU A 178 13.49 -10.56 11.43
CA GLU A 178 14.33 -11.12 12.48
C GLU A 178 15.47 -11.82 11.77
N ASP A 179 16.67 -11.32 12.09
CA ASP A 179 18.04 -11.71 11.73
C ASP A 179 18.61 -11.22 10.41
#